data_80880c00e79b0827eb8d06b585341202
#
_entry.id   80880c00e79b0827eb8d06b585341202
#
_cell.length_a   1.000
_cell.length_b   1.000
_cell.length_c   1.000
_cell.angle_alpha   90.00
_cell.angle_beta   90.00
_cell.angle_gamma   90.00
#
_symmetry.space_group_name_H-M   'P 1'
#
loop_
_entity.id
_entity.type
_entity.pdbx_description
1 polymer ?
#
loop_
_entity_poly.entity_id
_entity_poly.type
_entity_poly.pdbx_seq_one_letter_code
_entity_poly.pdbx_strand_id
1 'polypeptide(L)'
;SSSSAASDVYKRQLVERCHDSLIEVAGVVKAVSSLPEIVRVYEESGVKFIATSRISQMRAIREAGICKKPLMLIRIPMLSELPDVVELCDISLQSDIIVLRALNEEAKKQGKVHEVILMMDLGDLREGFWNEEDALDAALEIEHELKNLRLAGVGVNLSCYGSVLPTKRNMQGLVSLASDIEREIGRKLDYISGGASTSAYMAMNGTMPYRINLLRLGDIGLRGETDNFAPDFLETGVMTIKAEVIECRDKPSFPVGELGVNAFGEVGHYEDRGIRRRALVAMGRVDYGNCFDLIPRMEGIEVIGASSDHTILDVEAVKDKVHVGDVLEFGIKAYGPMAYLTSSDGVHMVFKGGKQNA
;
A
#
# COMPACT_ATOMS: atom_id res chain seq x y z
N SER A 1 1.52 -15.82 22.65
CA SER A 1 2.42 -15.61 21.50
C SER A 1 2.25 -14.20 20.99
N SER A 2 3.31 -13.50 20.89
CA SER A 2 3.35 -12.07 20.54
C SER A 2 3.24 -11.86 19.03
N SER A 3 2.29 -11.05 18.59
CA SER A 3 1.99 -10.77 17.19
C SER A 3 3.12 -10.16 16.34
N SER A 4 4.20 -9.65 16.94
CA SER A 4 5.30 -9.04 16.17
C SER A 4 6.38 -10.06 15.78
N ALA A 5 6.68 -11.04 16.62
CA ALA A 5 7.58 -12.12 16.22
C ALA A 5 6.98 -12.93 15.06
N ALA A 6 5.66 -13.08 15.04
CA ALA A 6 4.94 -13.66 13.92
C ALA A 6 5.03 -12.77 12.66
N SER A 7 4.82 -11.44 12.80
CA SER A 7 4.93 -10.48 11.69
C SER A 7 6.32 -10.48 11.04
N ASP A 8 7.38 -10.56 11.82
CA ASP A 8 8.76 -10.60 11.32
C ASP A 8 9.05 -11.90 10.55
N VAL A 9 8.53 -13.02 11.06
CA VAL A 9 8.71 -14.33 10.43
C VAL A 9 8.00 -14.41 9.08
N TYR A 10 6.73 -14.02 8.98
CA TYR A 10 6.00 -14.18 7.72
C TYR A 10 6.45 -13.17 6.65
N LYS A 11 6.89 -11.94 7.02
CA LYS A 11 7.48 -11.01 6.06
C LYS A 11 8.77 -11.57 5.47
N ARG A 12 9.60 -12.19 6.28
CA ARG A 12 10.78 -12.91 5.80
C ARG A 12 10.40 -14.06 4.87
N GLN A 13 9.42 -14.88 5.25
CA GLN A 13 8.92 -15.97 4.40
C GLN A 13 8.37 -15.45 3.06
N LEU A 14 7.65 -14.33 3.05
CA LEU A 14 7.17 -13.70 1.82
C LEU A 14 8.33 -13.31 0.90
N VAL A 15 9.37 -12.69 1.45
CA VAL A 15 10.57 -12.29 0.70
C VAL A 15 11.31 -13.52 0.19
N GLU A 16 11.53 -14.54 1.03
CA GLU A 16 12.19 -15.80 0.67
C GLU A 16 11.45 -16.51 -0.48
N ARG A 17 10.11 -16.59 -0.42
CA ARG A 17 9.30 -17.16 -1.50
C ARG A 17 9.44 -16.41 -2.83
N CYS A 18 9.56 -15.08 -2.79
CA CYS A 18 9.86 -14.30 -3.99
C CYS A 18 11.27 -14.61 -4.50
N HIS A 19 12.26 -14.68 -3.63
CA HIS A 19 13.64 -15.02 -3.98
C HIS A 19 13.75 -16.44 -4.59
N ASP A 20 12.99 -17.41 -4.12
CA ASP A 20 12.92 -18.76 -4.72
C ASP A 20 12.48 -18.70 -6.20
N SER A 21 11.73 -17.67 -6.57
CA SER A 21 11.30 -17.37 -7.95
C SER A 21 12.23 -16.37 -8.66
N LEU A 22 13.40 -16.06 -8.10
CA LEU A 22 14.36 -15.06 -8.59
C LEU A 22 13.77 -13.64 -8.67
N ILE A 23 12.87 -13.31 -7.77
CA ILE A 23 12.19 -12.02 -7.72
C ILE A 23 12.61 -11.27 -6.45
N GLU A 24 13.20 -10.10 -6.63
CA GLU A 24 13.48 -9.16 -5.56
C GLU A 24 12.22 -8.45 -5.08
N VAL A 25 12.23 -7.98 -3.85
CA VAL A 25 11.08 -7.30 -3.23
C VAL A 25 11.45 -5.87 -2.86
N ALA A 26 10.60 -4.93 -3.26
CA ALA A 26 10.52 -3.61 -2.67
C ALA A 26 9.41 -3.61 -1.60
N GLY A 27 9.79 -3.42 -0.34
CA GLY A 27 8.86 -3.35 0.79
C GLY A 27 8.14 -2.00 0.82
N VAL A 28 6.83 -1.99 0.57
CA VAL A 28 6.04 -0.76 0.44
C VAL A 28 5.42 -0.38 1.78
N VAL A 29 5.84 0.76 2.32
CA VAL A 29 5.47 1.24 3.67
C VAL A 29 4.53 2.45 3.66
N LYS A 30 4.01 2.85 2.50
CA LYS A 30 3.16 4.05 2.38
C LYS A 30 1.86 3.97 3.18
N ALA A 31 1.26 2.78 3.26
CA ALA A 31 -0.01 2.56 3.94
C ALA A 31 0.07 2.65 5.47
N VAL A 32 1.26 2.58 6.00
CA VAL A 32 1.54 2.69 7.44
C VAL A 32 2.39 3.92 7.75
N SER A 33 2.26 4.96 6.91
CA SER A 33 2.94 6.25 7.06
C SER A 33 4.44 6.13 7.32
N SER A 34 5.07 5.07 6.80
CA SER A 34 6.49 4.75 7.00
C SER A 34 6.91 4.64 8.47
N LEU A 35 6.04 4.09 9.32
CA LEU A 35 6.34 3.86 10.74
C LEU A 35 7.70 3.16 10.91
N PRO A 36 8.57 3.67 11.77
CA PRO A 36 9.94 3.17 11.95
C PRO A 36 10.01 1.67 12.24
N GLU A 37 9.09 1.15 13.05
CA GLU A 37 9.02 -0.25 13.42
C GLU A 37 8.75 -1.14 12.20
N ILE A 38 7.86 -0.71 11.31
CA ILE A 38 7.54 -1.46 10.09
C ILE A 38 8.67 -1.37 9.07
N VAL A 39 9.32 -0.20 8.95
CA VAL A 39 10.49 -0.03 8.07
C VAL A 39 11.61 -0.98 8.48
N ARG A 40 11.93 -1.08 9.79
CA ARG A 40 12.93 -2.03 10.29
C ARG A 40 12.60 -3.47 9.97
N VAL A 41 11.34 -3.87 10.17
CA VAL A 41 10.89 -5.24 9.87
C VAL A 41 11.08 -5.58 8.40
N TYR A 42 10.74 -4.67 7.49
CA TYR A 42 11.00 -4.89 6.06
C TYR A 42 12.50 -4.93 5.75
N GLU A 43 13.31 -4.06 6.33
CA GLU A 43 14.76 -4.09 6.13
C GLU A 43 15.36 -5.42 6.58
N GLU A 44 14.98 -5.90 7.78
CA GLU A 44 15.44 -7.16 8.35
C GLU A 44 14.92 -8.40 7.60
N SER A 45 13.82 -8.28 6.88
CA SER A 45 13.26 -9.39 6.08
C SER A 45 13.97 -9.63 4.75
N GLY A 46 14.97 -8.82 4.40
CA GLY A 46 15.81 -9.04 3.23
C GLY A 46 15.30 -8.39 1.94
N VAL A 47 14.40 -7.41 2.03
CA VAL A 47 13.95 -6.64 0.85
C VAL A 47 15.10 -5.92 0.15
N LYS A 48 14.97 -5.73 -1.15
CA LYS A 48 15.94 -4.97 -1.96
C LYS A 48 15.81 -3.46 -1.75
N PHE A 49 14.59 -2.96 -1.66
CA PHE A 49 14.24 -1.55 -1.50
C PHE A 49 13.22 -1.36 -0.39
N ILE A 50 13.24 -0.20 0.25
CA ILE A 50 12.08 0.34 0.97
C ILE A 50 11.40 1.35 0.04
N ALA A 51 10.08 1.24 -0.10
CA ALA A 51 9.33 2.01 -1.08
C ALA A 51 8.16 2.76 -0.45
N THR A 52 7.99 4.01 -0.84
CA THR A 52 6.81 4.82 -0.50
C THR A 52 6.46 5.79 -1.63
N SER A 53 5.28 6.39 -1.56
CA SER A 53 4.76 7.31 -2.57
C SER A 53 4.82 8.79 -2.15
N ARG A 54 5.37 9.10 -0.98
CA ARG A 54 5.38 10.44 -0.39
C ARG A 54 6.81 10.87 -0.04
N ILE A 55 7.19 12.05 -0.52
CA ILE A 55 8.51 12.63 -0.21
C ILE A 55 8.66 12.93 1.28
N SER A 56 7.60 13.35 1.97
CA SER A 56 7.62 13.54 3.42
C SER A 56 7.96 12.25 4.19
N GLN A 57 7.47 11.11 3.72
CA GLN A 57 7.80 9.80 4.30
C GLN A 57 9.24 9.39 3.99
N MET A 58 9.75 9.68 2.77
CA MET A 58 11.17 9.46 2.43
C MET A 58 12.09 10.27 3.35
N ARG A 59 11.75 11.55 3.55
CA ARG A 59 12.49 12.43 4.45
C ARG A 59 12.53 11.90 5.88
N ALA A 60 11.37 11.49 6.41
CA ALA A 60 11.27 10.90 7.74
C ALA A 60 12.15 9.65 7.91
N ILE A 61 12.19 8.76 6.91
CA ILE A 61 13.06 7.58 6.93
C ILE A 61 14.53 7.96 6.96
N ARG A 62 14.95 8.94 6.13
CA ARG A 62 16.35 9.42 6.07
C ARG A 62 16.77 10.10 7.36
N GLU A 63 15.97 11.03 7.88
CA GLU A 63 16.24 11.77 9.11
C GLU A 63 16.31 10.86 10.34
N ALA A 64 15.44 9.86 10.41
CA ALA A 64 15.46 8.88 11.49
C ALA A 64 16.67 7.93 11.43
N GLY A 65 17.37 7.83 10.29
CA GLY A 65 18.53 6.95 10.11
C GLY A 65 18.25 5.45 10.31
N ILE A 66 17.00 5.04 10.16
CA ILE A 66 16.52 3.70 10.49
C ILE A 66 16.67 2.69 9.35
N CYS A 67 17.00 3.13 8.16
CA CYS A 67 17.04 2.28 6.96
C CYS A 67 18.35 2.48 6.19
N LYS A 68 19.05 1.36 5.93
CA LYS A 68 20.24 1.31 5.09
C LYS A 68 19.95 0.86 3.65
N LYS A 69 18.73 0.36 3.39
CA LYS A 69 18.32 -0.05 2.05
C LYS A 69 18.08 1.16 1.14
N PRO A 70 18.30 1.01 -0.17
CA PRO A 70 17.94 2.04 -1.14
C PRO A 70 16.44 2.36 -1.05
N LEU A 71 16.10 3.65 -1.20
CA LEU A 71 14.73 4.14 -1.16
C LEU A 71 14.16 4.31 -2.56
N MET A 72 12.99 3.75 -2.79
CA MET A 72 12.27 3.78 -4.07
C MET A 72 11.01 4.64 -3.98
N LEU A 73 10.93 5.68 -4.79
CA LEU A 73 9.69 6.46 -4.94
C LEU A 73 8.76 5.77 -5.95
N ILE A 74 7.58 5.37 -5.49
CA ILE A 74 6.61 4.59 -6.29
C ILE A 74 5.39 5.40 -6.77
N ARG A 75 5.44 6.70 -6.72
CA ARG A 75 4.53 7.63 -7.39
C ARG A 75 5.34 8.50 -8.36
N ILE A 76 4.78 8.77 -9.54
CA ILE A 76 5.40 9.74 -10.47
C ILE A 76 5.51 11.08 -9.73
N PRO A 77 6.71 11.69 -9.64
CA PRO A 77 6.89 12.89 -8.85
C PRO A 77 6.28 14.13 -9.49
N MET A 78 5.91 15.08 -8.67
CA MET A 78 5.60 16.45 -9.12
C MET A 78 6.90 17.17 -9.52
N LEU A 79 6.83 18.06 -10.50
CA LEU A 79 7.99 18.88 -10.89
C LEU A 79 8.56 19.68 -9.70
N SER A 80 7.70 20.12 -8.79
CA SER A 80 8.08 20.86 -7.57
C SER A 80 8.78 19.99 -6.51
N GLU A 81 8.67 18.64 -6.59
CA GLU A 81 9.32 17.70 -5.66
C GLU A 81 10.69 17.23 -6.17
N LEU A 82 11.08 17.52 -7.40
CA LEU A 82 12.30 16.95 -8.01
C LEU A 82 13.59 17.20 -7.20
N PRO A 83 13.79 18.36 -6.57
CA PRO A 83 14.95 18.55 -5.71
C PRO A 83 15.03 17.52 -4.59
N ASP A 84 13.93 17.27 -3.90
CA ASP A 84 13.82 16.29 -2.84
C ASP A 84 13.89 14.84 -3.37
N VAL A 85 13.36 14.57 -4.55
CA VAL A 85 13.46 13.24 -5.19
C VAL A 85 14.92 12.87 -5.41
N VAL A 86 15.71 13.78 -6.01
CA VAL A 86 17.15 13.56 -6.26
C VAL A 86 17.94 13.49 -4.97
N GLU A 87 17.55 14.25 -3.95
CA GLU A 87 18.24 14.24 -2.64
C GLU A 87 17.98 12.95 -1.87
N LEU A 88 16.72 12.50 -1.78
CA LEU A 88 16.25 11.52 -0.81
C LEU A 88 16.07 10.10 -1.40
N CYS A 89 15.76 9.99 -2.69
CA CYS A 89 15.46 8.71 -3.32
C CYS A 89 16.65 8.21 -4.15
N ASP A 90 16.88 6.91 -4.12
CA ASP A 90 17.91 6.27 -4.96
C ASP A 90 17.35 5.93 -6.34
N ILE A 91 16.05 5.61 -6.40
CA ILE A 91 15.36 5.22 -7.63
C ILE A 91 13.90 5.71 -7.60
N SER A 92 13.35 6.05 -8.76
CA SER A 92 11.95 6.47 -8.89
C SER A 92 11.25 5.89 -10.12
N LEU A 93 9.92 5.72 -10.00
CA LEU A 93 9.06 5.32 -11.12
C LEU A 93 8.73 6.56 -11.97
N GLN A 94 8.77 6.41 -13.30
CA GLN A 94 8.57 7.51 -14.26
C GLN A 94 7.67 7.07 -15.41
N SER A 95 6.87 8.00 -15.92
CA SER A 95 5.96 7.74 -17.06
C SER A 95 5.73 8.96 -17.95
N ASP A 96 6.52 10.01 -17.77
CA ASP A 96 6.37 11.25 -18.55
C ASP A 96 7.73 11.84 -18.90
N ILE A 97 7.91 12.15 -20.19
CA ILE A 97 9.20 12.67 -20.71
C ILE A 97 9.52 14.08 -20.18
N ILE A 98 8.50 14.89 -19.89
CA ILE A 98 8.72 16.24 -19.34
C ILE A 98 9.31 16.12 -17.93
N VAL A 99 8.77 15.20 -17.13
CA VAL A 99 9.27 14.93 -15.77
C VAL A 99 10.69 14.34 -15.83
N LEU A 100 10.96 13.42 -16.76
CA LEU A 100 12.29 12.83 -16.95
C LEU A 100 13.35 13.88 -17.31
N ARG A 101 13.05 14.77 -18.25
CA ARG A 101 13.96 15.86 -18.62
C ARG A 101 14.24 16.82 -17.45
N ALA A 102 13.18 17.19 -16.71
CA ALA A 102 13.33 18.06 -15.54
C ALA A 102 14.12 17.35 -14.40
N LEU A 103 13.89 16.05 -14.19
CA LEU A 103 14.61 15.23 -13.22
C LEU A 103 16.11 15.13 -13.58
N ASN A 104 16.44 14.99 -14.87
CA ASN A 104 17.82 15.02 -15.35
C ASN A 104 18.53 16.33 -15.01
N GLU A 105 17.86 17.47 -15.28
CA GLU A 105 18.44 18.79 -14.96
C GLU A 105 18.63 18.97 -13.45
N GLU A 106 17.71 18.49 -12.65
CA GLU A 106 17.86 18.55 -11.20
C GLU A 106 18.97 17.62 -10.70
N ALA A 107 19.07 16.40 -11.20
CA ALA A 107 20.16 15.48 -10.88
C ALA A 107 21.53 16.08 -11.27
N LYS A 108 21.61 16.75 -12.43
CA LYS A 108 22.79 17.46 -12.88
C LYS A 108 23.20 18.59 -11.92
N LYS A 109 22.25 19.40 -11.46
CA LYS A 109 22.50 20.46 -10.48
C LYS A 109 23.09 19.93 -9.18
N GLN A 110 22.61 18.77 -8.74
CA GLN A 110 23.06 18.10 -7.50
C GLN A 110 24.31 17.22 -7.73
N GLY A 111 24.85 17.14 -8.95
CA GLY A 111 26.01 16.30 -9.27
C GLY A 111 25.78 14.81 -9.10
N LYS A 112 24.55 14.36 -9.31
CA LYS A 112 24.13 12.95 -9.13
C LYS A 112 23.72 12.32 -10.47
N VAL A 113 23.67 10.98 -10.47
CA VAL A 113 22.95 10.18 -11.46
C VAL A 113 21.82 9.49 -10.73
N HIS A 114 20.57 9.76 -11.15
CA HIS A 114 19.38 9.21 -10.53
C HIS A 114 18.84 8.01 -11.32
N GLU A 115 18.51 6.92 -10.65
CA GLU A 115 17.97 5.73 -11.28
C GLU A 115 16.46 5.85 -11.52
N VAL A 116 16.01 5.37 -12.70
CA VAL A 116 14.58 5.41 -13.07
C VAL A 116 14.09 4.07 -13.60
N ILE A 117 12.84 3.77 -13.31
CA ILE A 117 12.07 2.68 -13.92
C ILE A 117 10.95 3.30 -14.74
N LEU A 118 10.91 3.03 -16.05
CA LEU A 118 9.82 3.45 -16.92
C LEU A 118 8.59 2.57 -16.71
N MET A 119 7.46 3.20 -16.43
CA MET A 119 6.20 2.49 -16.19
C MET A 119 5.39 2.39 -17.49
N MET A 120 4.86 1.17 -17.72
CA MET A 120 3.89 0.89 -18.78
C MET A 120 2.50 0.77 -18.20
N ASP A 121 1.52 1.34 -18.89
CA ASP A 121 0.11 1.07 -18.65
C ASP A 121 -0.35 -0.09 -19.52
N LEU A 122 -0.58 -1.24 -18.91
CA LEU A 122 -1.06 -2.45 -19.58
C LEU A 122 -2.57 -2.64 -19.46
N GLY A 123 -3.31 -1.53 -19.37
CA GLY A 123 -4.77 -1.51 -19.41
C GLY A 123 -5.44 -1.14 -18.09
N ASP A 124 -4.69 -0.90 -17.01
CA ASP A 124 -5.26 -0.45 -15.71
C ASP A 124 -5.66 1.05 -15.74
N LEU A 125 -5.22 1.79 -16.75
CA LEU A 125 -5.57 3.18 -17.06
C LEU A 125 -5.23 4.15 -15.91
N ARG A 126 -4.05 3.98 -15.31
CA ARG A 126 -3.55 4.88 -14.28
C ARG A 126 -2.25 5.54 -14.74
N GLU A 127 -1.07 5.16 -14.25
CA GLU A 127 0.20 5.70 -14.72
C GLU A 127 0.91 4.71 -15.65
N GLY A 128 1.65 5.26 -16.59
CA GLY A 128 2.48 4.50 -17.52
C GLY A 128 2.37 5.01 -18.95
N PHE A 129 3.38 4.75 -19.75
CA PHE A 129 3.30 4.93 -21.19
C PHE A 129 2.25 3.96 -21.75
N TRP A 130 1.36 4.49 -22.58
CA TRP A 130 0.32 3.67 -23.23
C TRP A 130 0.86 2.95 -24.48
N ASN A 131 1.70 3.64 -25.24
CA ASN A 131 2.31 3.10 -26.44
C ASN A 131 3.73 2.59 -26.15
N GLU A 132 4.07 1.42 -26.67
CA GLU A 132 5.42 0.84 -26.54
C GLU A 132 6.47 1.71 -27.25
N GLU A 133 6.12 2.37 -28.36
CA GLU A 133 6.99 3.28 -29.11
C GLU A 133 7.41 4.46 -28.24
N ASP A 134 6.45 5.12 -27.56
CA ASP A 134 6.74 6.25 -26.65
C ASP A 134 7.66 5.83 -25.48
N ALA A 135 7.48 4.62 -24.97
CA ALA A 135 8.35 4.08 -23.91
C ALA A 135 9.77 3.79 -24.43
N LEU A 136 9.88 3.28 -25.66
CA LEU A 136 11.15 3.03 -26.31
C LEU A 136 11.90 4.33 -26.59
N ASP A 137 11.21 5.36 -27.11
CA ASP A 137 11.78 6.68 -27.37
C ASP A 137 12.29 7.32 -26.07
N ALA A 138 11.50 7.24 -24.98
CA ALA A 138 11.93 7.71 -23.67
C ALA A 138 13.17 6.94 -23.14
N ALA A 139 13.22 5.63 -23.35
CA ALA A 139 14.37 4.82 -22.97
C ALA A 139 15.63 5.22 -23.72
N LEU A 140 15.53 5.46 -25.04
CA LEU A 140 16.62 5.93 -25.89
C LEU A 140 17.08 7.34 -25.49
N GLU A 141 16.17 8.24 -25.20
CA GLU A 141 16.51 9.59 -24.73
C GLU A 141 17.26 9.54 -23.38
N ILE A 142 16.82 8.69 -22.42
CA ILE A 142 17.53 8.51 -21.16
C ILE A 142 18.95 8.00 -21.43
N GLU A 143 19.11 6.99 -22.25
CA GLU A 143 20.41 6.35 -22.51
C GLU A 143 21.38 7.29 -23.22
N HIS A 144 20.90 8.06 -24.20
CA HIS A 144 21.77 8.83 -25.09
C HIS A 144 21.88 10.32 -24.75
N GLU A 145 20.84 10.91 -24.13
CA GLU A 145 20.76 12.36 -23.93
C GLU A 145 20.70 12.78 -22.45
N LEU A 146 19.95 12.05 -21.61
CA LEU A 146 19.72 12.44 -20.20
C LEU A 146 20.80 11.83 -19.28
N LYS A 147 22.04 12.31 -19.40
CA LYS A 147 23.26 11.72 -18.80
C LYS A 147 23.28 11.70 -17.27
N ASN A 148 22.39 12.40 -16.60
CA ASN A 148 22.24 12.37 -15.16
C ASN A 148 21.07 11.49 -14.70
N LEU A 149 20.49 10.71 -15.64
CA LEU A 149 19.60 9.60 -15.35
C LEU A 149 20.25 8.28 -15.80
N ARG A 150 19.86 7.21 -15.10
CA ARG A 150 20.19 5.84 -15.50
C ARG A 150 18.89 5.04 -15.60
N LEU A 151 18.61 4.53 -16.78
CA LEU A 151 17.49 3.60 -16.97
C LEU A 151 17.80 2.27 -16.27
N ALA A 152 17.22 2.05 -15.10
CA ALA A 152 17.38 0.83 -14.32
C ALA A 152 16.40 -0.27 -14.75
N GLY A 153 15.24 0.09 -15.28
CA GLY A 153 14.26 -0.90 -15.65
C GLY A 153 12.97 -0.38 -16.25
N VAL A 154 12.07 -1.33 -16.48
CA VAL A 154 10.68 -1.08 -16.83
C VAL A 154 9.76 -1.72 -15.80
N GLY A 155 8.53 -1.24 -15.68
CA GLY A 155 7.57 -1.77 -14.72
C GLY A 155 6.13 -1.57 -15.13
N VAL A 156 5.24 -2.23 -14.41
CA VAL A 156 3.78 -2.12 -14.56
C VAL A 156 3.14 -2.01 -13.19
N ASN A 157 1.93 -1.47 -13.16
CA ASN A 157 1.04 -1.57 -12.02
C ASN A 157 -0.35 -1.97 -12.51
N LEU A 158 -0.96 -2.96 -11.87
CA LEU A 158 -2.25 -3.53 -12.23
C LEU A 158 -3.14 -3.66 -10.99
N SER A 159 -4.45 -3.74 -11.21
CA SER A 159 -5.49 -3.90 -10.18
C SER A 159 -5.54 -2.75 -9.16
N CYS A 160 -5.22 -1.53 -9.59
CA CYS A 160 -5.26 -0.36 -8.71
C CYS A 160 -6.41 0.60 -9.01
N TYR A 161 -6.69 0.81 -10.31
CA TYR A 161 -7.78 1.68 -10.78
C TYR A 161 -8.74 0.90 -11.68
N GLY A 162 -8.23 0.33 -12.78
CA GLY A 162 -9.02 -0.38 -13.77
C GLY A 162 -9.37 -1.82 -13.39
N SER A 163 -8.92 -2.29 -12.23
CA SER A 163 -9.14 -3.67 -11.75
C SER A 163 -8.63 -4.75 -12.71
N VAL A 164 -7.66 -4.42 -13.56
CA VAL A 164 -7.06 -5.36 -14.51
C VAL A 164 -6.16 -6.33 -13.76
N LEU A 165 -6.49 -7.62 -13.84
CA LEU A 165 -5.72 -8.66 -13.17
C LEU A 165 -4.35 -8.87 -13.83
N PRO A 166 -3.29 -9.08 -13.05
CA PRO A 166 -2.02 -9.59 -13.53
C PRO A 166 -2.22 -10.96 -14.18
N THR A 167 -1.69 -11.17 -15.36
CA THR A 167 -1.77 -12.43 -16.09
C THR A 167 -0.42 -12.75 -16.75
N LYS A 168 -0.19 -14.02 -17.08
CA LYS A 168 1.00 -14.41 -17.83
C LYS A 168 1.14 -13.63 -19.15
N ARG A 169 0.00 -13.32 -19.79
CA ARG A 169 -0.02 -12.60 -21.07
C ARG A 169 0.49 -11.16 -20.93
N ASN A 170 -0.06 -10.37 -19.99
CA ASN A 170 0.36 -8.98 -19.83
C ASN A 170 1.78 -8.87 -19.26
N MET A 171 2.20 -9.77 -18.35
CA MET A 171 3.57 -9.84 -17.87
C MET A 171 4.56 -10.23 -18.97
N GLN A 172 4.18 -11.13 -19.89
CA GLN A 172 5.02 -11.49 -21.05
C GLN A 172 5.14 -10.29 -22.01
N GLY A 173 4.11 -9.48 -22.17
CA GLY A 173 4.19 -8.22 -22.92
C GLY A 173 5.24 -7.27 -22.36
N LEU A 174 5.25 -7.08 -21.02
CA LEU A 174 6.27 -6.27 -20.36
C LEU A 174 7.69 -6.82 -20.57
N VAL A 175 7.87 -8.15 -20.51
CA VAL A 175 9.17 -8.79 -20.79
C VAL A 175 9.59 -8.58 -22.24
N SER A 176 8.64 -8.62 -23.18
CA SER A 176 8.91 -8.36 -24.61
C SER A 176 9.41 -6.93 -24.82
N LEU A 177 8.70 -5.95 -24.27
CA LEU A 177 9.12 -4.54 -24.32
C LEU A 177 10.50 -4.32 -23.69
N ALA A 178 10.75 -4.94 -22.52
CA ALA A 178 12.08 -4.87 -21.91
C ALA A 178 13.17 -5.40 -22.83
N SER A 179 12.89 -6.49 -23.55
CA SER A 179 13.85 -7.08 -24.51
C SER A 179 14.08 -6.17 -25.72
N ASP A 180 13.06 -5.49 -26.20
CA ASP A 180 13.19 -4.52 -27.29
C ASP A 180 14.02 -3.30 -26.87
N ILE A 181 13.72 -2.74 -25.69
CA ILE A 181 14.52 -1.64 -25.11
C ILE A 181 15.99 -2.07 -24.95
N GLU A 182 16.26 -3.25 -24.36
CA GLU A 182 17.62 -3.76 -24.16
C GLU A 182 18.40 -3.91 -25.47
N ARG A 183 17.71 -4.34 -26.54
CA ARG A 183 18.33 -4.45 -27.87
C ARG A 183 18.73 -3.09 -28.41
N GLU A 184 17.87 -2.09 -28.28
CA GLU A 184 18.12 -0.73 -28.81
C GLU A 184 19.17 0.04 -27.99
N ILE A 185 19.17 -0.11 -26.64
CA ILE A 185 20.18 0.56 -25.79
C ILE A 185 21.49 -0.24 -25.67
N GLY A 186 21.54 -1.49 -26.16
CA GLY A 186 22.76 -2.33 -26.18
C GLY A 186 23.17 -2.91 -24.83
N ARG A 187 22.30 -2.93 -23.82
CA ARG A 187 22.55 -3.50 -22.49
C ARG A 187 21.31 -4.07 -21.83
N LYS A 188 21.51 -4.89 -20.81
CA LYS A 188 20.43 -5.42 -19.98
C LYS A 188 19.90 -4.39 -19.00
N LEU A 189 18.59 -4.45 -18.73
CA LEU A 189 17.94 -3.74 -17.64
C LEU A 189 18.14 -4.52 -16.34
N ASP A 190 18.32 -3.79 -15.23
CA ASP A 190 18.47 -4.43 -13.92
C ASP A 190 17.12 -4.97 -13.43
N TYR A 191 16.02 -4.25 -13.72
CA TYR A 191 14.70 -4.56 -13.20
C TYR A 191 13.64 -4.63 -14.29
N ILE A 192 12.82 -5.69 -14.20
CA ILE A 192 11.53 -5.79 -14.88
C ILE A 192 10.51 -5.98 -13.75
N SER A 193 9.82 -4.89 -13.38
CA SER A 193 8.96 -4.85 -12.20
C SER A 193 7.53 -5.25 -12.53
N GLY A 194 7.14 -6.45 -12.11
CA GLY A 194 5.86 -7.09 -12.41
C GLY A 194 4.66 -6.62 -11.58
N GLY A 195 4.73 -5.47 -10.94
CA GLY A 195 3.59 -4.90 -10.24
C GLY A 195 3.70 -4.91 -8.72
N ALA A 196 2.56 -4.97 -8.07
CA ALA A 196 2.37 -4.82 -6.64
C ALA A 196 1.90 -6.13 -5.96
N SER A 197 1.31 -6.03 -4.78
CA SER A 197 0.78 -7.18 -4.02
C SER A 197 -0.21 -8.04 -4.81
N THR A 198 -0.95 -7.42 -5.73
CA THR A 198 -1.88 -8.11 -6.62
C THR A 198 -1.22 -9.10 -7.59
N SER A 199 0.09 -8.94 -7.84
CA SER A 199 0.87 -9.86 -8.67
C SER A 199 1.59 -10.97 -7.87
N ALA A 200 1.55 -10.91 -6.53
CA ALA A 200 2.30 -11.83 -5.67
C ALA A 200 1.93 -13.29 -5.89
N TYR A 201 0.64 -13.57 -6.16
CA TYR A 201 0.18 -14.95 -6.40
C TYR A 201 0.92 -15.62 -7.58
N MET A 202 1.31 -14.85 -8.60
CA MET A 202 2.02 -15.39 -9.77
C MET A 202 3.44 -15.86 -9.41
N ALA A 203 4.11 -15.12 -8.50
CA ALA A 203 5.39 -15.54 -7.97
C ALA A 203 5.25 -16.81 -7.11
N MET A 204 4.19 -16.88 -6.27
CA MET A 204 3.97 -17.98 -5.34
C MET A 204 3.54 -19.29 -6.05
N ASN A 205 2.81 -19.20 -7.16
CA ASN A 205 2.33 -20.37 -7.91
C ASN A 205 3.18 -20.71 -9.14
N GLY A 206 4.31 -20.01 -9.35
CA GLY A 206 5.24 -20.29 -10.44
C GLY A 206 4.74 -19.90 -11.84
N THR A 207 3.74 -19.02 -11.95
CA THR A 207 3.20 -18.56 -13.24
C THR A 207 3.80 -17.23 -13.73
N MET A 208 4.60 -16.55 -12.89
CA MET A 208 5.29 -15.32 -13.27
C MET A 208 6.32 -15.62 -14.37
N PRO A 209 6.35 -14.84 -15.48
CA PRO A 209 7.40 -14.99 -16.49
C PRO A 209 8.79 -14.83 -15.90
N TYR A 210 9.72 -15.69 -16.32
CA TYR A 210 11.07 -15.83 -15.76
C TYR A 210 11.86 -14.53 -15.63
N ARG A 211 11.66 -13.58 -16.54
CA ARG A 211 12.42 -12.32 -16.54
C ARG A 211 11.84 -11.23 -15.63
N ILE A 212 10.64 -11.40 -15.12
CA ILE A 212 10.12 -10.52 -14.07
C ILE A 212 10.94 -10.78 -12.81
N ASN A 213 11.63 -9.77 -12.31
CA ASN A 213 12.59 -9.91 -11.22
C ASN A 213 12.43 -8.91 -10.07
N LEU A 214 11.34 -8.13 -10.06
CA LEU A 214 11.03 -7.19 -8.98
C LEU A 214 9.52 -7.11 -8.76
N LEU A 215 9.08 -7.19 -7.50
CA LEU A 215 7.72 -6.88 -7.06
C LEU A 215 7.74 -5.82 -5.95
N ARG A 216 6.73 -4.94 -5.94
CA ARG A 216 6.56 -3.89 -4.94
C ARG A 216 5.43 -4.26 -4.00
N LEU A 217 5.77 -4.91 -2.88
CA LEU A 217 4.81 -5.55 -1.97
C LEU A 217 4.51 -4.67 -0.76
N GLY A 218 3.25 -4.24 -0.65
CA GLY A 218 2.73 -3.48 0.49
C GLY A 218 1.64 -4.25 1.21
N ASP A 219 0.46 -4.32 0.64
CA ASP A 219 -0.75 -4.87 1.24
C ASP A 219 -0.55 -6.30 1.76
N ILE A 220 -0.08 -7.21 0.91
CA ILE A 220 0.18 -8.60 1.30
C ILE A 220 1.21 -8.72 2.44
N GLY A 221 2.21 -7.85 2.47
CA GLY A 221 3.22 -7.82 3.54
C GLY A 221 2.72 -7.20 4.84
N LEU A 222 1.62 -6.44 4.82
CA LEU A 222 1.03 -5.77 5.98
C LEU A 222 -0.19 -6.49 6.54
N ARG A 223 -1.06 -7.02 5.68
CA ARG A 223 -2.27 -7.75 6.08
C ARG A 223 -2.14 -9.28 6.04
N GLY A 224 -1.13 -9.81 5.35
CA GLY A 224 -0.99 -11.24 5.10
C GLY A 224 -1.82 -11.76 3.93
N GLU A 225 -2.57 -10.88 3.28
CA GLU A 225 -3.49 -11.20 2.18
C GLU A 225 -3.67 -10.03 1.22
N THR A 226 -4.28 -10.32 0.08
CA THR A 226 -4.92 -9.33 -0.80
C THR A 226 -6.38 -9.71 -0.98
N ASP A 227 -7.19 -8.87 -1.63
CA ASP A 227 -8.61 -9.17 -1.85
C ASP A 227 -8.86 -10.47 -2.64
N ASN A 228 -7.86 -10.92 -3.42
CA ASN A 228 -7.96 -12.09 -4.28
C ASN A 228 -6.99 -13.24 -3.93
N PHE A 229 -6.14 -13.06 -2.92
CA PHE A 229 -5.10 -14.04 -2.60
C PHE A 229 -4.68 -13.97 -1.14
N ALA A 230 -4.83 -15.08 -0.44
CA ALA A 230 -4.38 -15.29 0.93
C ALA A 230 -3.56 -16.59 1.00
N PRO A 231 -2.23 -16.52 0.97
CA PRO A 231 -1.40 -17.72 1.04
C PRO A 231 -1.38 -18.30 2.45
N ASP A 232 -1.46 -19.63 2.58
CA ASP A 232 -1.56 -20.34 3.85
C ASP A 232 -0.40 -20.11 4.83
N PHE A 233 0.76 -19.67 4.33
CA PHE A 233 1.95 -19.40 5.16
C PHE A 233 1.99 -18.00 5.75
N LEU A 234 1.08 -17.08 5.34
CA LEU A 234 0.96 -15.75 5.91
C LEU A 234 -0.14 -15.70 6.96
N GLU A 235 0.15 -15.04 8.07
CA GLU A 235 -0.85 -14.79 9.11
C GLU A 235 -1.70 -13.57 8.71
N THR A 236 -3.02 -13.74 8.68
CA THR A 236 -3.99 -12.68 8.44
C THR A 236 -4.48 -12.08 9.74
N GLY A 237 -5.06 -10.89 9.68
CA GLY A 237 -5.68 -10.25 10.85
C GLY A 237 -4.69 -9.80 11.92
N VAL A 238 -3.44 -9.55 11.56
CA VAL A 238 -2.36 -9.09 12.46
C VAL A 238 -2.60 -7.68 13.02
N MET A 239 -3.47 -6.91 12.38
CA MET A 239 -3.88 -5.59 12.85
C MET A 239 -5.19 -5.70 13.61
N THR A 240 -5.23 -5.13 14.81
CA THR A 240 -6.44 -5.04 15.62
C THR A 240 -6.63 -3.60 16.08
N ILE A 241 -7.80 -3.04 15.77
CA ILE A 241 -8.22 -1.74 16.26
C ILE A 241 -8.99 -1.98 17.55
N LYS A 242 -8.72 -1.16 18.56
CA LYS A 242 -9.45 -1.17 19.84
C LYS A 242 -10.12 0.18 20.03
N ALA A 243 -11.42 0.16 20.33
CA ALA A 243 -12.17 1.37 20.60
C ALA A 243 -13.14 1.17 21.78
N GLU A 244 -13.24 2.19 22.63
CA GLU A 244 -14.10 2.18 23.80
C GLU A 244 -15.53 2.53 23.44
N VAL A 245 -16.48 1.83 24.05
CA VAL A 245 -17.92 2.10 23.95
C VAL A 245 -18.25 3.32 24.82
N ILE A 246 -18.71 4.38 24.19
CA ILE A 246 -19.04 5.65 24.86
C ILE A 246 -20.53 5.86 25.05
N GLU A 247 -21.39 5.14 24.34
CA GLU A 247 -22.84 5.11 24.54
C GLU A 247 -23.37 3.70 24.21
N CYS A 248 -24.36 3.24 24.97
CA CYS A 248 -25.09 2.01 24.70
C CYS A 248 -26.56 2.19 25.09
N ARG A 249 -27.49 2.26 24.13
CA ARG A 249 -28.89 2.57 24.32
C ARG A 249 -29.80 1.87 23.32
N ASP A 250 -31.08 1.71 23.72
CA ASP A 250 -32.13 1.29 22.81
C ASP A 250 -32.58 2.50 21.99
N LYS A 251 -32.56 2.38 20.66
CA LYS A 251 -32.95 3.41 19.71
C LYS A 251 -33.71 2.81 18.52
N PRO A 252 -34.57 3.58 17.83
CA PRO A 252 -35.14 3.16 16.56
C PRO A 252 -34.01 2.85 15.53
N SER A 253 -34.22 1.84 14.72
CA SER A 253 -33.31 1.49 13.65
C SER A 253 -33.47 2.39 12.42
N PHE A 254 -34.61 3.03 12.26
CA PHE A 254 -34.88 4.02 11.22
C PHE A 254 -34.86 5.44 11.82
N PRO A 255 -34.15 6.39 11.14
CA PRO A 255 -34.13 7.79 11.60
C PRO A 255 -35.51 8.41 11.65
N VAL A 256 -35.73 9.28 12.65
CA VAL A 256 -37.02 9.96 12.87
C VAL A 256 -36.90 11.44 12.51
N GLY A 257 -37.70 11.90 11.54
CA GLY A 257 -37.71 13.28 11.03
C GLY A 257 -37.62 13.35 9.50
N GLU A 258 -37.53 14.56 8.99
CA GLU A 258 -37.27 14.77 7.55
C GLU A 258 -35.84 14.39 7.22
N LEU A 259 -35.67 13.56 6.18
CA LEU A 259 -34.36 13.06 5.79
C LEU A 259 -33.73 13.94 4.71
N GLY A 260 -32.45 14.23 4.84
CA GLY A 260 -31.62 14.92 3.88
C GLY A 260 -30.35 14.15 3.57
N VAL A 261 -29.24 14.85 3.38
CA VAL A 261 -27.91 14.25 3.25
C VAL A 261 -27.17 14.27 4.59
N ASN A 262 -26.29 13.28 4.79
CA ASN A 262 -25.42 13.23 5.97
C ASN A 262 -24.25 14.24 5.89
N ALA A 263 -23.38 14.26 6.88
CA ALA A 263 -22.22 15.15 6.93
C ALA A 263 -21.21 14.95 5.77
N PHE A 264 -21.32 13.87 5.04
CA PHE A 264 -20.47 13.54 3.89
C PHE A 264 -21.18 13.73 2.54
N GLY A 265 -22.39 14.34 2.56
CA GLY A 265 -23.20 14.57 1.36
C GLY A 265 -23.88 13.31 0.80
N GLU A 266 -23.96 12.24 1.59
CA GLU A 266 -24.55 10.96 1.17
C GLU A 266 -26.01 10.87 1.63
N VAL A 267 -26.85 10.29 0.77
CA VAL A 267 -28.21 9.89 1.16
C VAL A 267 -28.13 8.54 1.88
N GLY A 268 -28.51 8.50 3.14
CA GLY A 268 -28.48 7.28 3.94
C GLY A 268 -29.54 6.27 3.49
N HIS A 269 -29.19 5.00 3.52
CA HIS A 269 -30.10 3.88 3.35
C HIS A 269 -30.28 3.18 4.70
N TYR A 270 -31.51 3.12 5.18
CA TYR A 270 -31.84 2.58 6.50
C TYR A 270 -32.92 1.51 6.37
N GLU A 271 -32.76 0.43 7.14
CA GLU A 271 -33.76 -0.61 7.28
C GLU A 271 -34.48 -0.43 8.62
N ASP A 272 -35.82 -0.42 8.59
CA ASP A 272 -36.61 -0.39 9.81
C ASP A 272 -36.72 -1.80 10.42
N ARG A 273 -35.95 -2.01 11.51
CA ARG A 273 -35.94 -3.24 12.30
C ARG A 273 -36.52 -3.03 13.71
N GLY A 274 -37.29 -1.91 13.89
CA GLY A 274 -37.85 -1.52 15.19
C GLY A 274 -36.80 -0.95 16.15
N ILE A 275 -37.04 -1.13 17.47
CA ILE A 275 -36.08 -0.73 18.49
C ILE A 275 -34.98 -1.74 18.59
N ARG A 276 -33.74 -1.24 18.57
CA ARG A 276 -32.50 -2.03 18.60
C ARG A 276 -31.53 -1.49 19.63
N ARG A 277 -30.79 -2.36 20.31
CA ARG A 277 -29.67 -1.93 21.14
C ARG A 277 -28.53 -1.46 20.23
N ARG A 278 -28.16 -0.20 20.37
CA ARG A 278 -27.07 0.44 19.65
C ARG A 278 -25.95 0.84 20.57
N ALA A 279 -24.73 0.70 20.10
CA ALA A 279 -23.55 1.24 20.76
C ALA A 279 -22.84 2.25 19.86
N LEU A 280 -22.22 3.25 20.47
CA LEU A 280 -21.27 4.15 19.83
C LEU A 280 -19.89 3.86 20.38
N VAL A 281 -18.88 3.76 19.49
CA VAL A 281 -17.48 3.69 19.90
C VAL A 281 -16.73 4.95 19.51
N ALA A 282 -15.72 5.31 20.31
CA ALA A 282 -14.94 6.54 20.21
C ALA A 282 -13.90 6.46 19.07
N MET A 283 -14.35 6.21 17.87
CA MET A 283 -13.60 6.32 16.62
C MET A 283 -14.58 6.56 15.48
N GLY A 284 -14.16 7.25 14.43
CA GLY A 284 -15.02 7.58 13.31
C GLY A 284 -14.32 7.57 11.96
N ARG A 285 -14.97 8.10 10.93
CA ARG A 285 -14.45 8.09 9.54
C ARG A 285 -13.14 8.84 9.40
N VAL A 286 -12.83 9.81 10.24
CA VAL A 286 -11.52 10.51 10.23
C VAL A 286 -10.38 9.61 10.63
N ASP A 287 -10.63 8.55 11.41
CA ASP A 287 -9.62 7.64 11.92
C ASP A 287 -9.33 6.46 10.96
N TYR A 288 -10.33 6.00 10.20
CA TYR A 288 -10.20 4.78 9.39
C TYR A 288 -10.82 4.86 7.98
N GLY A 289 -11.54 5.91 7.65
CA GLY A 289 -12.18 6.12 6.34
C GLY A 289 -13.56 5.46 6.24
N ASN A 290 -13.68 4.30 5.61
CA ASN A 290 -14.96 3.61 5.42
C ASN A 290 -15.23 2.63 6.57
N CYS A 291 -16.36 2.83 7.27
CA CYS A 291 -16.74 1.98 8.43
C CYS A 291 -17.05 0.53 8.02
N PHE A 292 -17.44 0.27 6.79
CA PHE A 292 -17.72 -1.07 6.30
C PHE A 292 -16.46 -1.89 5.99
N ASP A 293 -15.27 -1.27 6.13
CA ASP A 293 -13.99 -1.98 6.11
C ASP A 293 -13.58 -2.51 7.49
N LEU A 294 -14.33 -2.21 8.54
CA LEU A 294 -14.12 -2.75 9.87
C LEU A 294 -14.80 -4.11 10.04
N ILE A 295 -14.13 -5.04 10.70
CA ILE A 295 -14.64 -6.37 11.03
C ILE A 295 -14.71 -6.50 12.55
N PRO A 296 -15.89 -6.42 13.17
CA PRO A 296 -16.02 -6.68 14.61
C PRO A 296 -15.49 -8.08 14.95
N ARG A 297 -14.65 -8.19 15.99
CA ARG A 297 -14.13 -9.48 16.45
C ARG A 297 -15.15 -10.24 17.31
N MET A 298 -16.09 -9.53 17.94
CA MET A 298 -17.20 -10.14 18.68
C MET A 298 -18.33 -10.46 17.71
N GLU A 299 -18.64 -11.74 17.56
CA GLU A 299 -19.79 -12.21 16.77
C GLU A 299 -21.09 -11.62 17.32
N GLY A 300 -22.00 -11.23 16.43
CA GLY A 300 -23.27 -10.61 16.77
C GLY A 300 -23.24 -9.08 16.83
N ILE A 301 -22.10 -8.45 16.64
CA ILE A 301 -21.99 -6.99 16.43
C ILE A 301 -22.03 -6.70 14.93
N GLU A 302 -22.85 -5.71 14.55
CA GLU A 302 -22.97 -5.21 13.18
C GLU A 302 -22.54 -3.75 13.12
N VAL A 303 -21.63 -3.38 12.22
CA VAL A 303 -21.33 -1.98 11.91
C VAL A 303 -22.41 -1.46 10.99
N ILE A 304 -23.17 -0.46 11.44
CA ILE A 304 -24.32 0.08 10.68
C ILE A 304 -24.08 1.47 10.12
N GLY A 305 -23.02 2.15 10.52
CA GLY A 305 -22.66 3.46 10.00
C GLY A 305 -21.60 4.15 10.83
N ALA A 306 -21.22 5.35 10.38
CA ALA A 306 -20.29 6.20 11.11
C ALA A 306 -20.50 7.68 10.79
N SER A 307 -20.17 8.54 11.74
CA SER A 307 -19.91 9.97 11.54
C SER A 307 -18.40 10.22 11.51
N SER A 308 -17.98 11.49 11.58
CA SER A 308 -16.56 11.85 11.65
C SER A 308 -15.83 11.14 12.79
N ASP A 309 -16.42 11.15 14.00
CA ASP A 309 -15.77 10.73 15.24
C ASP A 309 -16.48 9.58 15.98
N HIS A 310 -17.53 9.02 15.39
CA HIS A 310 -18.32 7.95 16.01
C HIS A 310 -18.57 6.83 15.01
N THR A 311 -18.37 5.59 15.44
CA THR A 311 -18.88 4.41 14.74
C THR A 311 -20.11 3.89 15.45
N ILE A 312 -21.15 3.60 14.67
CA ILE A 312 -22.45 3.19 15.15
C ILE A 312 -22.58 1.69 14.93
N LEU A 313 -22.85 0.96 16.00
CA LEU A 313 -22.98 -0.48 16.04
C LEU A 313 -24.41 -0.88 16.40
N ASP A 314 -24.94 -1.91 15.74
CA ASP A 314 -26.06 -2.71 16.24
C ASP A 314 -25.49 -3.82 17.11
N VAL A 315 -25.86 -3.87 18.35
CA VAL A 315 -25.40 -4.86 19.34
C VAL A 315 -26.57 -5.65 19.95
N GLU A 316 -27.73 -5.65 19.31
CA GLU A 316 -28.94 -6.31 19.83
C GLU A 316 -28.71 -7.79 20.13
N ALA A 317 -28.00 -8.50 19.26
CA ALA A 317 -27.71 -9.92 19.43
C ALA A 317 -26.80 -10.22 20.65
N VAL A 318 -26.10 -9.21 21.15
CA VAL A 318 -25.13 -9.32 22.26
C VAL A 318 -25.36 -8.24 23.32
N LYS A 319 -26.59 -7.73 23.44
CA LYS A 319 -26.94 -6.57 24.29
C LYS A 319 -26.53 -6.73 25.75
N ASP A 320 -26.50 -7.95 26.26
CA ASP A 320 -26.14 -8.24 27.65
C ASP A 320 -24.61 -8.34 27.84
N LYS A 321 -23.81 -8.22 26.77
CA LYS A 321 -22.34 -8.35 26.78
C LYS A 321 -21.63 -7.04 26.42
N VAL A 322 -22.36 -5.99 26.00
CA VAL A 322 -21.77 -4.73 25.55
C VAL A 322 -22.30 -3.59 26.41
N HIS A 323 -21.39 -2.89 27.10
CA HIS A 323 -21.69 -1.81 28.01
C HIS A 323 -20.78 -0.61 27.76
N VAL A 324 -21.17 0.55 28.25
CA VAL A 324 -20.33 1.75 28.24
C VAL A 324 -19.05 1.48 29.03
N GLY A 325 -17.90 1.82 28.46
CA GLY A 325 -16.57 1.57 29.01
C GLY A 325 -15.92 0.27 28.53
N ASP A 326 -16.67 -0.61 27.86
CA ASP A 326 -16.07 -1.80 27.24
C ASP A 326 -15.20 -1.41 26.05
N VAL A 327 -14.10 -2.14 25.84
CA VAL A 327 -13.22 -1.97 24.69
C VAL A 327 -13.53 -3.07 23.68
N LEU A 328 -14.05 -2.67 22.52
CA LEU A 328 -14.32 -3.57 21.42
C LEU A 328 -13.14 -3.65 20.47
N GLU A 329 -12.96 -4.83 19.88
CA GLU A 329 -11.89 -5.10 18.93
C GLU A 329 -12.42 -5.28 17.52
N PHE A 330 -11.69 -4.70 16.54
CA PHE A 330 -12.01 -4.77 15.12
C PHE A 330 -10.79 -5.17 14.33
N GLY A 331 -10.98 -6.02 13.32
CA GLY A 331 -10.06 -6.22 12.22
C GLY A 331 -10.37 -5.26 11.07
N ILE A 332 -9.53 -5.29 10.05
CA ILE A 332 -9.73 -4.55 8.80
C ILE A 332 -9.76 -5.52 7.62
N LYS A 333 -10.66 -5.29 6.67
CA LYS A 333 -10.75 -6.11 5.45
C LYS A 333 -10.18 -5.45 4.20
N ALA A 334 -9.74 -4.18 4.30
CA ALA A 334 -9.23 -3.43 3.17
C ALA A 334 -7.96 -2.66 3.52
N TYR A 335 -7.24 -2.24 2.48
CA TYR A 335 -6.01 -1.47 2.58
C TYR A 335 -6.22 -0.05 3.15
N GLY A 336 -7.37 0.59 2.81
CA GLY A 336 -7.64 1.99 3.15
C GLY A 336 -7.48 2.35 4.62
N PRO A 337 -8.07 1.59 5.56
CA PRO A 337 -7.99 1.90 6.99
C PRO A 337 -6.57 2.04 7.54
N MET A 338 -5.60 1.28 7.02
CA MET A 338 -4.22 1.38 7.49
C MET A 338 -3.64 2.79 7.32
N ALA A 339 -3.89 3.42 6.17
CA ALA A 339 -3.36 4.74 5.87
C ALA A 339 -3.98 5.83 6.76
N TYR A 340 -5.27 5.74 7.04
CA TYR A 340 -5.96 6.65 7.93
C TYR A 340 -5.51 6.47 9.39
N LEU A 341 -5.54 5.24 9.90
CA LEU A 341 -5.17 4.92 11.28
C LEU A 341 -3.75 5.37 11.63
N THR A 342 -2.81 5.22 10.72
CA THR A 342 -1.40 5.59 10.97
C THR A 342 -1.12 7.08 10.80
N SER A 343 -2.07 7.86 10.32
CA SER A 343 -1.99 9.31 10.17
C SER A 343 -2.99 10.09 11.04
N SER A 344 -3.86 9.41 11.78
CA SER A 344 -4.83 10.04 12.69
C SER A 344 -4.19 10.40 14.02
N ASP A 345 -4.38 11.63 14.48
CA ASP A 345 -3.90 12.13 15.78
C ASP A 345 -4.58 11.44 16.99
N GLY A 346 -5.78 10.89 16.77
CA GLY A 346 -6.57 10.18 17.80
C GLY A 346 -6.17 8.72 18.01
N VAL A 347 -5.27 8.17 17.16
CA VAL A 347 -4.91 6.74 17.17
C VAL A 347 -3.54 6.53 17.78
N HIS A 348 -3.48 5.71 18.84
CA HIS A 348 -2.24 5.29 19.45
C HIS A 348 -1.81 3.92 18.90
N MET A 349 -0.68 3.89 18.20
CA MET A 349 -0.12 2.65 17.66
C MET A 349 0.62 1.87 18.76
N VAL A 350 0.29 0.59 18.91
CA VAL A 350 0.93 -0.30 19.87
C VAL A 350 1.48 -1.51 19.12
N PHE A 351 2.81 -1.68 19.17
CA PHE A 351 3.50 -2.82 18.60
C PHE A 351 3.73 -3.88 19.70
N LYS A 352 3.28 -5.12 19.45
CA LYS A 352 3.47 -6.22 20.39
C LYS A 352 4.56 -7.15 19.89
N GLY A 353 5.55 -7.47 20.72
CA GLY A 353 6.55 -8.50 20.52
C GLY A 353 7.79 -8.10 19.71
N GLY A 354 8.07 -6.84 19.45
CA GLY A 354 9.38 -6.36 18.99
C GLY A 354 10.43 -6.55 20.06
N LYS A 355 11.71 -6.74 19.70
CA LYS A 355 12.80 -6.58 20.64
C LYS A 355 12.69 -5.19 21.22
N GLN A 356 12.34 -5.07 22.48
CA GLN A 356 12.47 -3.80 23.20
C GLN A 356 13.96 -3.48 23.17
N ASN A 357 14.32 -2.39 22.50
CA ASN A 357 15.65 -1.84 22.65
C ASN A 357 15.77 -1.40 24.10
N ALA A 358 16.65 -2.08 24.84
CA ALA A 358 17.12 -1.66 26.16
C ALA A 358 17.95 -0.39 26.03
#